data_859730f1dc75daf282f12e39e7f1dfde
#
_entry.id   859730f1dc75daf282f12e39e7f1dfde
#
_cell.length_a   1.000
_cell.length_b   1.000
_cell.length_c   1.000
_cell.angle_alpha   90.00
_cell.angle_beta   90.00
_cell.angle_gamma   90.00
#
_symmetry.space_group_name_H-M   'P 1'
#
loop_
_entity.id
_entity.type
_entity.pdbx_description
1 polymer ?
#
loop_
_entity_poly.entity_id
_entity_poly.type
_entity_poly.pdbx_seq_one_letter_code
_entity_poly.pdbx_strand_id
1 'polypeptide(L)'
;MRATMHASSLRYRDSRALALALTAALGLAGCASRSVDIAPAPANPADFIAWSCERLVDEQDRATDMAYTVDERAGNNILALGLGVSVFWPALLAARPVGAEAAELARLKGRYEALQVAARGKQCPSAGPELPVSRAAVLPVAQGERLVYEDRRDARRPPVETVLTLTALRREATDLSDAQGATWRTDPSGNLLAAPVGALLWPRLLRPELELGGITAGDLLVAGDPLLRARLRGQVVATGPQVVGGRRFDAAVVELFGDAQRGDASTRLEGAIVIDRASGLLLRLDLRSADPAFSLQRRLLRIEPAGVTR
;
A
#
# COMPACT_ATOMS: atom_id res chain seq x y z
N MET A 1 -77.66 9.13 -20.39
CA MET A 1 -76.57 9.61 -19.57
C MET A 1 -75.30 8.82 -19.86
N ARG A 2 -74.38 9.43 -20.62
CA ARG A 2 -73.08 8.87 -21.02
C ARG A 2 -72.01 9.71 -20.35
N ALA A 3 -71.11 9.11 -19.58
CA ALA A 3 -69.87 9.73 -19.11
C ALA A 3 -68.76 8.71 -19.29
N THR A 4 -68.07 8.84 -20.29
CA THR A 4 -66.69 9.06 -20.68
C THR A 4 -65.62 8.34 -19.86
N MET A 5 -65.12 7.26 -20.45
CA MET A 5 -63.83 6.64 -20.21
C MET A 5 -62.79 7.39 -21.04
N HIS A 6 -61.92 8.15 -20.44
CA HIS A 6 -60.65 8.58 -21.05
C HIS A 6 -59.65 9.00 -19.96
N ALA A 7 -58.93 8.05 -19.41
CA ALA A 7 -57.71 8.37 -18.62
C ALA A 7 -56.92 7.10 -18.32
N SER A 8 -56.30 6.44 -19.32
CA SER A 8 -55.41 5.30 -19.01
C SER A 8 -54.18 5.15 -19.94
N SER A 9 -54.02 5.99 -20.96
CA SER A 9 -52.96 5.76 -21.97
C SER A 9 -51.67 6.61 -21.77
N LEU A 10 -51.70 7.60 -20.92
CA LEU A 10 -50.54 8.50 -20.71
C LEU A 10 -49.48 7.97 -19.72
N ARG A 11 -49.89 7.14 -18.76
CA ARG A 11 -48.94 6.66 -17.70
C ARG A 11 -48.03 5.52 -18.16
N TYR A 12 -48.35 4.83 -19.24
CA TYR A 12 -47.55 3.68 -19.72
C TYR A 12 -46.34 4.07 -20.60
N ARG A 13 -46.40 5.25 -21.22
CA ARG A 13 -45.27 5.78 -22.03
C ARG A 13 -44.13 6.33 -21.16
N ASP A 14 -44.46 6.95 -20.01
CA ASP A 14 -43.45 7.53 -19.11
C ASP A 14 -42.66 6.45 -18.35
N SER A 15 -43.28 5.32 -18.03
CA SER A 15 -42.59 4.20 -17.35
C SER A 15 -41.57 3.49 -18.24
N ARG A 16 -41.79 3.45 -19.56
CA ARG A 16 -40.79 2.88 -20.51
C ARG A 16 -39.60 3.81 -20.75
N ALA A 17 -39.84 5.11 -20.76
CA ALA A 17 -38.76 6.10 -20.86
C ALA A 17 -37.90 6.12 -19.60
N LEU A 18 -38.51 5.98 -18.42
CA LEU A 18 -37.80 5.90 -17.15
C LEU A 18 -36.99 4.61 -17.02
N ALA A 19 -37.51 3.47 -17.46
CA ALA A 19 -36.82 2.19 -17.45
C ALA A 19 -35.62 2.19 -18.42
N LEU A 20 -35.75 2.79 -19.61
CA LEU A 20 -34.65 2.94 -20.56
C LEU A 20 -33.56 3.89 -20.06
N ALA A 21 -33.92 4.95 -19.37
CA ALA A 21 -32.97 5.88 -18.76
C ALA A 21 -32.20 5.22 -17.61
N LEU A 22 -32.87 4.38 -16.80
CA LEU A 22 -32.23 3.66 -15.70
C LEU A 22 -31.26 2.58 -16.20
N THR A 23 -31.61 1.87 -17.28
CA THR A 23 -30.70 0.87 -17.88
C THR A 23 -29.50 1.52 -18.58
N ALA A 24 -29.65 2.68 -19.18
CA ALA A 24 -28.54 3.44 -19.75
C ALA A 24 -27.60 3.99 -18.66
N ALA A 25 -28.13 4.40 -17.52
CA ALA A 25 -27.32 4.88 -16.37
C ALA A 25 -26.55 3.74 -15.67
N LEU A 26 -27.09 2.54 -15.62
CA LEU A 26 -26.40 1.35 -15.08
C LEU A 26 -25.32 0.80 -16.02
N GLY A 27 -25.44 1.03 -17.33
CA GLY A 27 -24.41 0.62 -18.31
C GLY A 27 -23.17 1.53 -18.35
N LEU A 28 -23.24 2.74 -17.77
CA LEU A 28 -22.15 3.71 -17.67
C LEU A 28 -21.36 3.63 -16.38
N ALA A 29 -21.77 2.78 -15.42
CA ALA A 29 -20.93 2.40 -14.28
C ALA A 29 -19.82 1.47 -14.79
N GLY A 30 -18.96 2.00 -15.67
CA GLY A 30 -17.75 1.34 -16.12
C GLY A 30 -16.97 0.91 -14.89
N CYS A 31 -16.71 -0.38 -14.77
CA CYS A 31 -15.89 -0.94 -13.71
C CYS A 31 -14.57 -0.19 -13.69
N ALA A 32 -14.39 0.72 -12.74
CA ALA A 32 -13.11 1.38 -12.53
C ALA A 32 -12.12 0.27 -12.13
N SER A 33 -11.25 -0.11 -13.05
CA SER A 33 -10.21 -1.10 -12.81
C SER A 33 -9.25 -0.57 -11.77
N ARG A 34 -8.78 -1.43 -10.87
CA ARG A 34 -7.69 -1.04 -9.95
C ARG A 34 -6.45 -0.73 -10.79
N SER A 35 -5.59 0.16 -10.31
CA SER A 35 -4.37 0.53 -11.03
C SER A 35 -3.50 -0.67 -11.38
N VAL A 36 -3.49 -1.72 -10.54
CA VAL A 36 -2.77 -2.98 -10.82
C VAL A 36 -3.33 -3.75 -12.01
N ASP A 37 -4.64 -3.70 -12.22
CA ASP A 37 -5.33 -4.42 -13.29
C ASP A 37 -5.18 -3.70 -14.65
N ILE A 38 -4.66 -2.46 -14.66
CA ILE A 38 -4.39 -1.71 -15.88
C ILE A 38 -3.12 -2.28 -16.52
N ALA A 39 -3.29 -2.95 -17.64
CA ALA A 39 -2.16 -3.49 -18.41
C ALA A 39 -1.22 -2.38 -18.90
N PRO A 40 0.11 -2.60 -18.91
CA PRO A 40 1.06 -1.67 -19.50
C PRO A 40 0.76 -1.46 -20.98
N ALA A 41 0.83 -0.21 -21.44
CA ALA A 41 0.78 0.07 -22.87
C ALA A 41 2.09 -0.38 -23.53
N PRO A 42 2.06 -0.92 -24.76
CA PRO A 42 3.27 -1.33 -25.46
C PRO A 42 4.28 -0.19 -25.58
N ALA A 43 5.52 -0.42 -25.13
CA ALA A 43 6.64 0.48 -25.31
C ALA A 43 7.85 -0.35 -25.76
N ASN A 44 8.66 0.18 -26.68
CA ASN A 44 9.77 -0.55 -27.28
C ASN A 44 11.06 -0.33 -26.45
N PRO A 45 11.65 -1.36 -25.81
CA PRO A 45 12.91 -1.22 -25.09
C PRO A 45 14.08 -0.75 -25.97
N ALA A 46 14.02 -1.00 -27.30
CA ALA A 46 15.07 -0.59 -28.23
C ALA A 46 15.25 0.94 -28.28
N ASP A 47 14.22 1.71 -27.99
CA ASP A 47 14.28 3.18 -27.96
C ASP A 47 15.19 3.72 -26.85
N PHE A 48 15.49 2.89 -25.86
CA PHE A 48 16.28 3.25 -24.67
C PHE A 48 17.68 2.61 -24.63
N ILE A 49 18.01 1.72 -25.56
CA ILE A 49 19.30 1.00 -25.55
C ILE A 49 20.50 1.95 -25.66
N ALA A 50 20.38 3.06 -26.38
CA ALA A 50 21.45 4.05 -26.52
C ALA A 50 21.68 4.91 -25.26
N TRP A 51 20.79 4.88 -24.26
CA TRP A 51 20.87 5.73 -23.08
C TRP A 51 21.90 5.21 -22.08
N SER A 52 22.55 6.12 -21.31
CA SER A 52 23.43 5.73 -20.21
C SER A 52 22.63 5.07 -19.08
N CYS A 53 23.30 4.29 -18.23
CA CYS A 53 22.66 3.68 -17.05
C CYS A 53 22.06 4.73 -16.12
N GLU A 54 22.77 5.82 -15.87
CA GLU A 54 22.30 6.94 -15.03
C GLU A 54 20.98 7.50 -15.60
N ARG A 55 20.94 7.80 -16.90
CA ARG A 55 19.74 8.30 -17.54
C ARG A 55 18.57 7.32 -17.51
N LEU A 56 18.83 6.01 -17.63
CA LEU A 56 17.80 4.97 -17.54
C LEU A 56 17.16 4.96 -16.15
N VAL A 57 17.98 5.09 -15.11
CA VAL A 57 17.52 5.14 -13.70
C VAL A 57 16.72 6.40 -13.43
N ASP A 58 17.27 7.57 -13.78
CA ASP A 58 16.58 8.84 -13.60
C ASP A 58 15.21 8.87 -14.28
N GLU A 59 15.09 8.23 -15.44
CA GLU A 59 13.84 8.20 -16.16
C GLU A 59 12.85 7.16 -15.58
N GLN A 60 13.34 6.08 -14.98
CA GLN A 60 12.51 5.17 -14.20
C GLN A 60 11.92 5.88 -13.00
N ASP A 61 12.73 6.64 -12.26
CA ASP A 61 12.28 7.42 -11.11
C ASP A 61 11.23 8.46 -11.53
N ARG A 62 11.47 9.18 -12.63
CA ARG A 62 10.49 10.13 -13.17
C ARG A 62 9.17 9.46 -13.60
N ALA A 63 9.24 8.31 -14.26
CA ALA A 63 8.03 7.58 -14.67
C ALA A 63 7.21 7.17 -13.45
N THR A 64 7.88 6.85 -12.35
CA THR A 64 7.29 6.50 -11.08
C THR A 64 6.64 7.71 -10.41
N ASP A 65 7.34 8.84 -10.31
CA ASP A 65 6.80 10.09 -9.75
C ASP A 65 5.56 10.58 -10.51
N MET A 66 5.60 10.49 -11.85
CA MET A 66 4.43 10.83 -12.66
C MET A 66 3.26 9.89 -12.43
N ALA A 67 3.50 8.59 -12.21
CA ALA A 67 2.43 7.64 -11.90
C ALA A 67 1.74 7.97 -10.57
N TYR A 68 2.48 8.49 -9.58
CA TYR A 68 1.87 9.03 -8.34
C TYR A 68 1.01 10.25 -8.57
N THR A 69 1.48 11.17 -9.40
CA THR A 69 0.72 12.37 -9.74
C THR A 69 -0.61 12.03 -10.43
N VAL A 70 -0.63 10.97 -11.25
CA VAL A 70 -1.87 10.45 -11.85
C VAL A 70 -2.81 9.88 -10.81
N ASP A 71 -2.28 9.15 -9.83
CA ASP A 71 -3.05 8.59 -8.73
C ASP A 71 -3.66 9.67 -7.82
N GLU A 72 -2.90 10.71 -7.50
CA GLU A 72 -3.38 11.87 -6.76
C GLU A 72 -4.56 12.57 -7.46
N ARG A 73 -4.46 12.76 -8.77
CA ARG A 73 -5.53 13.38 -9.58
C ARG A 73 -6.78 12.52 -9.64
N ALA A 74 -6.64 11.20 -9.63
CA ALA A 74 -7.77 10.27 -9.56
C ALA A 74 -8.53 10.31 -8.23
N GLY A 75 -8.11 11.17 -7.29
CA GLY A 75 -8.78 11.36 -5.99
C GLY A 75 -8.58 10.21 -5.01
N ASN A 76 -7.67 9.31 -5.32
CA ASN A 76 -7.34 8.18 -4.47
C ASN A 76 -6.21 8.57 -3.50
N ASN A 77 -6.54 9.38 -2.50
CA ASN A 77 -5.62 9.93 -1.48
C ASN A 77 -4.82 8.89 -0.66
N ILE A 78 -4.72 7.66 -1.12
CA ILE A 78 -3.99 6.59 -0.44
C ILE A 78 -2.48 6.82 -0.53
N LEU A 79 -2.02 7.47 -1.61
CA LEU A 79 -0.60 7.68 -1.89
C LEU A 79 -0.15 9.13 -1.77
N ALA A 80 -1.05 10.09 -1.63
CA ALA A 80 -0.77 11.53 -1.46
C ALA A 80 0.09 11.89 -0.24
N LEU A 81 0.63 10.89 0.44
CA LEU A 81 1.50 11.07 1.61
C LEU A 81 2.96 10.90 1.22
N GLY A 82 3.42 11.82 0.34
CA GLY A 82 4.82 12.19 0.17
C GLY A 82 5.83 11.08 0.41
N LEU A 83 5.97 10.15 -0.48
CA LEU A 83 7.14 9.31 -0.55
C LEU A 83 8.01 9.85 -1.68
N GLY A 84 8.95 10.72 -1.35
CA GLY A 84 10.12 10.95 -2.20
C GLY A 84 10.94 9.67 -2.19
N VAL A 85 10.54 8.67 -2.94
CA VAL A 85 11.16 7.36 -2.97
C VAL A 85 11.06 6.83 -4.37
N SER A 86 12.13 6.29 -4.86
CA SER A 86 12.14 5.42 -6.04
C SER A 86 11.16 4.28 -5.78
N VAL A 87 9.98 4.43 -6.31
CA VAL A 87 8.85 3.66 -5.88
C VAL A 87 8.77 2.38 -6.65
N PHE A 88 8.69 1.36 -5.89
CA PHE A 88 8.15 0.09 -6.31
C PHE A 88 6.67 0.32 -6.72
N TRP A 89 6.46 0.38 -8.02
CA TRP A 89 5.26 0.63 -8.73
C TRP A 89 3.98 -0.18 -8.35
N PRO A 90 4.04 -1.38 -7.75
CA PRO A 90 2.88 -2.02 -7.19
C PRO A 90 2.23 -1.31 -6.01
N ALA A 91 2.85 -0.27 -5.43
CA ALA A 91 2.24 0.50 -4.34
C ALA A 91 1.03 1.37 -4.78
N LEU A 92 0.75 1.47 -6.09
CA LEU A 92 -0.45 2.13 -6.65
C LEU A 92 -1.74 1.28 -6.55
N LEU A 93 -1.75 0.25 -5.72
CA LEU A 93 -2.77 -0.81 -5.68
C LEU A 93 -4.19 -0.36 -5.34
N ALA A 94 -4.33 0.76 -4.66
CA ALA A 94 -5.63 1.24 -4.24
C ALA A 94 -6.23 2.29 -5.20
N ALA A 95 -5.46 2.75 -6.19
CA ALA A 95 -5.92 3.68 -7.18
C ALA A 95 -6.91 3.03 -8.15
N ARG A 96 -7.97 3.74 -8.46
CA ARG A 96 -8.95 3.36 -9.49
C ARG A 96 -9.05 4.44 -10.54
N PRO A 97 -8.00 4.68 -11.32
CA PRO A 97 -8.03 5.67 -12.38
C PRO A 97 -9.03 5.26 -13.47
N VAL A 98 -9.68 6.25 -14.07
CA VAL A 98 -10.65 6.06 -15.13
C VAL A 98 -10.31 6.89 -16.35
N GLY A 99 -10.74 6.46 -17.54
CA GLY A 99 -10.60 7.24 -18.76
C GLY A 99 -9.16 7.64 -19.09
N ALA A 100 -8.89 8.94 -19.20
CA ALA A 100 -7.59 9.49 -19.58
C ALA A 100 -6.48 9.14 -18.57
N GLU A 101 -6.80 9.09 -17.29
CA GLU A 101 -5.85 8.76 -16.21
C GLU A 101 -5.42 7.29 -16.29
N ALA A 102 -6.37 6.39 -16.59
CA ALA A 102 -6.06 4.97 -16.80
C ALA A 102 -5.14 4.77 -18.01
N ALA A 103 -5.39 5.51 -19.10
CA ALA A 103 -4.55 5.46 -20.30
C ALA A 103 -3.14 6.05 -20.04
N GLU A 104 -3.04 7.14 -19.29
CA GLU A 104 -1.77 7.72 -18.89
C GLU A 104 -0.98 6.76 -18.00
N LEU A 105 -1.63 6.13 -17.03
CA LEU A 105 -1.03 5.14 -16.18
C LEU A 105 -0.55 3.91 -16.98
N ALA A 106 -1.34 3.40 -17.92
CA ALA A 106 -0.93 2.31 -18.80
C ALA A 106 0.34 2.67 -19.59
N ARG A 107 0.43 3.90 -20.09
CA ARG A 107 1.59 4.40 -20.84
C ARG A 107 2.84 4.52 -19.94
N LEU A 108 2.69 5.06 -18.74
CA LEU A 108 3.80 5.16 -17.78
C LEU A 108 4.31 3.78 -17.39
N LYS A 109 3.41 2.81 -17.23
CA LYS A 109 3.73 1.41 -17.00
C LYS A 109 4.58 0.84 -18.13
N GLY A 110 4.13 0.90 -19.32
CA GLY A 110 4.85 0.36 -20.45
C GLY A 110 6.23 1.01 -20.62
N ARG A 111 6.31 2.33 -20.42
CA ARG A 111 7.59 3.04 -20.44
C ARG A 111 8.54 2.55 -19.36
N TYR A 112 8.08 2.41 -18.12
CA TYR A 112 8.88 1.89 -17.02
C TYR A 112 9.40 0.48 -17.31
N GLU A 113 8.53 -0.43 -17.77
CA GLU A 113 8.94 -1.81 -18.12
C GLU A 113 9.98 -1.84 -19.24
N ALA A 114 9.79 -1.01 -20.27
CA ALA A 114 10.75 -0.91 -21.38
C ALA A 114 12.11 -0.36 -20.94
N LEU A 115 12.12 0.63 -20.05
CA LEU A 115 13.35 1.14 -19.41
C LEU A 115 14.02 0.07 -18.56
N GLN A 116 13.25 -0.72 -17.82
CA GLN A 116 13.78 -1.84 -17.03
C GLN A 116 14.46 -2.90 -17.93
N VAL A 117 13.82 -3.26 -19.03
CA VAL A 117 14.38 -4.22 -19.99
C VAL A 117 15.68 -3.69 -20.58
N ALA A 118 15.72 -2.41 -21.00
CA ALA A 118 16.92 -1.79 -21.52
C ALA A 118 18.05 -1.73 -20.48
N ALA A 119 17.74 -1.38 -19.24
CA ALA A 119 18.69 -1.29 -18.14
C ALA A 119 19.27 -2.68 -17.76
N ARG A 120 18.44 -3.72 -17.76
CA ARG A 120 18.91 -5.12 -17.54
C ARG A 120 19.80 -5.58 -18.69
N GLY A 121 19.45 -5.30 -19.92
CA GLY A 121 20.24 -5.64 -21.10
C GLY A 121 21.63 -4.99 -21.08
N LYS A 122 21.75 -3.82 -20.43
CA LYS A 122 23.02 -3.10 -20.23
C LYS A 122 23.73 -3.46 -18.92
N GLN A 123 23.15 -4.30 -18.09
CA GLN A 123 23.67 -4.65 -16.76
C GLN A 123 23.89 -3.42 -15.86
N CYS A 124 22.96 -2.45 -15.93
CA CYS A 124 23.03 -1.24 -15.11
C CYS A 124 22.95 -1.59 -13.61
N PRO A 125 23.77 -0.99 -12.73
CA PRO A 125 23.83 -1.35 -11.31
C PRO A 125 22.52 -1.17 -10.52
N SER A 126 21.65 -0.28 -10.99
CA SER A 126 20.34 0.01 -10.38
C SER A 126 19.20 -0.81 -10.99
N ALA A 127 19.40 -1.35 -12.21
CA ALA A 127 18.49 -2.32 -12.78
C ALA A 127 18.71 -3.69 -12.11
N GLY A 128 18.59 -3.73 -10.79
CA GLY A 128 19.00 -4.87 -10.00
C GLY A 128 18.63 -6.19 -10.66
N PRO A 129 19.58 -7.16 -10.72
CA PRO A 129 19.17 -8.51 -10.96
C PRO A 129 18.10 -8.85 -9.93
N GLU A 130 17.17 -9.73 -10.25
CA GLU A 130 16.60 -10.59 -9.24
C GLU A 130 17.78 -11.32 -8.59
N LEU A 131 18.43 -10.63 -7.66
CA LEU A 131 19.40 -11.30 -6.81
C LEU A 131 18.58 -12.34 -6.07
N PRO A 132 18.90 -13.62 -6.22
CA PRO A 132 18.42 -14.58 -5.26
C PRO A 132 18.83 -13.99 -3.93
N VAL A 133 17.86 -13.60 -3.10
CA VAL A 133 18.11 -13.01 -1.80
C VAL A 133 18.83 -14.10 -1.02
N SER A 134 20.15 -14.03 -1.05
CA SER A 134 20.95 -14.82 -0.14
C SER A 134 20.52 -14.36 1.24
N ARG A 135 19.90 -15.25 2.02
CA ARG A 135 19.46 -15.00 3.41
C ARG A 135 20.60 -14.56 4.36
N ALA A 136 21.78 -14.35 3.83
CA ALA A 136 22.95 -13.78 4.49
C ALA A 136 23.15 -12.28 4.18
N ALA A 137 22.21 -11.62 3.49
CA ALA A 137 22.30 -10.20 3.23
C ALA A 137 22.30 -9.44 4.56
N VAL A 138 23.22 -8.50 4.68
CA VAL A 138 23.26 -7.54 5.77
C VAL A 138 21.88 -6.89 5.87
N LEU A 139 21.22 -7.02 7.03
CA LEU A 139 19.91 -6.44 7.24
C LEU A 139 19.97 -4.93 6.98
N PRO A 140 18.95 -4.34 6.38
CA PRO A 140 18.96 -2.91 6.03
C PRO A 140 18.91 -1.99 7.25
N VAL A 141 18.82 -2.55 8.46
CA VAL A 141 18.77 -1.84 9.74
C VAL A 141 19.70 -2.49 10.76
N ALA A 142 20.20 -1.69 11.70
CA ALA A 142 21.11 -2.12 12.76
C ALA A 142 20.59 -1.74 14.16
N GLN A 143 21.01 -2.49 15.16
CA GLN A 143 20.69 -2.18 16.55
C GLN A 143 21.19 -0.78 16.95
N GLY A 144 20.37 -0.06 17.69
CA GLY A 144 20.62 1.32 18.11
C GLY A 144 20.13 2.39 17.13
N GLU A 145 19.73 2.01 15.93
CA GLU A 145 19.16 2.95 14.97
C GLU A 145 17.74 3.37 15.36
N ARG A 146 17.38 4.58 14.95
CA ARG A 146 16.09 5.19 15.23
C ARG A 146 15.26 5.21 13.96
N LEU A 147 14.13 4.55 14.00
CA LEU A 147 13.13 4.48 12.95
C LEU A 147 12.12 5.61 13.16
N VAL A 148 12.07 6.57 12.27
CA VAL A 148 11.16 7.70 12.38
C VAL A 148 9.95 7.45 11.50
N TYR A 149 8.81 7.23 12.14
CA TYR A 149 7.53 7.04 11.48
C TYR A 149 6.69 8.31 11.52
N GLU A 150 5.86 8.48 10.52
CA GLU A 150 4.74 9.42 10.55
C GLU A 150 3.45 8.63 10.77
N ASP A 151 2.70 9.02 11.79
CA ASP A 151 1.43 8.42 12.15
C ASP A 151 0.27 9.39 11.92
N ARG A 152 -0.79 8.93 11.26
CA ARG A 152 -2.04 9.67 11.09
C ARG A 152 -3.23 8.75 11.37
N ARG A 153 -4.05 9.12 12.36
CA ARG A 153 -5.30 8.41 12.71
C ARG A 153 -6.55 9.11 12.19
N ASP A 154 -6.46 10.41 11.96
CA ASP A 154 -7.56 11.25 11.49
C ASP A 154 -7.01 12.19 10.40
N ALA A 155 -7.63 12.18 9.23
CA ALA A 155 -7.23 13.04 8.11
C ALA A 155 -7.34 14.55 8.43
N ARG A 156 -8.17 14.90 9.41
CA ARG A 156 -8.40 16.30 9.85
C ARG A 156 -7.33 16.80 10.83
N ARG A 157 -6.52 15.90 11.38
CA ARG A 157 -5.44 16.24 12.32
C ARG A 157 -4.08 16.17 11.63
N PRO A 158 -3.13 17.00 12.05
CA PRO A 158 -1.77 16.89 11.56
C PRO A 158 -1.20 15.51 11.93
N PRO A 159 -0.30 14.94 11.10
CA PRO A 159 0.39 13.72 11.45
C PRO A 159 1.31 13.93 12.64
N VAL A 160 1.62 12.84 13.34
CA VAL A 160 2.52 12.81 14.50
C VAL A 160 3.74 11.98 14.16
N GLU A 161 4.93 12.49 14.44
CA GLU A 161 6.15 11.68 14.36
C GLU A 161 6.23 10.73 15.56
N THR A 162 6.44 9.46 15.28
CA THR A 162 6.70 8.40 16.24
C THR A 162 8.11 7.86 15.99
N VAL A 163 8.99 7.98 16.99
CA VAL A 163 10.37 7.52 16.90
C VAL A 163 10.51 6.22 17.69
N LEU A 164 10.93 5.17 17.01
CA LEU A 164 11.19 3.85 17.62
C LEU A 164 12.68 3.53 17.49
N THR A 165 13.35 3.29 18.60
CA THR A 165 14.75 2.85 18.65
C THR A 165 14.81 1.35 18.56
N LEU A 166 15.61 0.81 17.66
CA LEU A 166 15.86 -0.61 17.50
C LEU A 166 16.75 -1.11 18.67
N THR A 167 16.15 -1.69 19.70
CA THR A 167 16.85 -2.10 20.91
C THR A 167 17.48 -3.49 20.81
N ALA A 168 16.86 -4.40 20.07
CA ALA A 168 17.42 -5.71 19.77
C ALA A 168 16.93 -6.24 18.42
N LEU A 169 17.86 -6.85 17.68
CA LEU A 169 17.60 -7.55 16.42
C LEU A 169 18.02 -9.01 16.61
N ARG A 170 17.05 -9.89 16.83
CA ARG A 170 17.27 -11.32 17.07
C ARG A 170 16.67 -12.13 15.93
N ARG A 171 17.12 -13.37 15.79
CA ARG A 171 16.58 -14.27 14.77
C ARG A 171 15.08 -14.50 14.89
N GLU A 172 14.52 -14.45 16.10
CA GLU A 172 13.13 -14.79 16.39
C GLU A 172 12.25 -13.55 16.61
N ALA A 173 12.84 -12.39 16.90
CA ALA A 173 12.10 -11.16 17.15
C ALA A 173 12.97 -9.91 17.04
N THR A 174 12.32 -8.81 16.66
CA THR A 174 12.87 -7.47 16.69
C THR A 174 12.19 -6.69 17.80
N ASP A 175 12.98 -6.13 18.71
CA ASP A 175 12.51 -5.30 19.82
C ASP A 175 12.81 -3.83 19.50
N LEU A 176 11.80 -2.98 19.68
CA LEU A 176 11.90 -1.53 19.53
C LEU A 176 11.37 -0.87 20.80
N SER A 177 11.85 0.33 21.09
CA SER A 177 11.33 1.16 22.18
C SER A 177 11.09 2.59 21.71
N ASP A 178 10.05 3.22 22.21
CA ASP A 178 9.84 4.66 22.02
C ASP A 178 10.63 5.50 23.03
N ALA A 179 10.50 6.83 22.94
CA ALA A 179 11.18 7.76 23.83
C ALA A 179 10.70 7.67 25.30
N GLN A 180 9.54 7.07 25.55
CA GLN A 180 8.96 6.85 26.87
C GLN A 180 9.36 5.48 27.45
N GLY A 181 10.12 4.66 26.70
CA GLY A 181 10.54 3.33 27.09
C GLY A 181 9.48 2.26 26.87
N ALA A 182 8.34 2.58 26.22
CA ALA A 182 7.36 1.59 25.86
C ALA A 182 7.91 0.67 24.77
N THR A 183 7.65 -0.63 24.89
CA THR A 183 8.26 -1.66 24.06
C THR A 183 7.32 -2.10 22.94
N TRP A 184 7.89 -2.27 21.77
CA TRP A 184 7.27 -2.87 20.59
C TRP A 184 8.05 -4.12 20.22
N ARG A 185 7.36 -5.18 19.85
CA ARG A 185 8.01 -6.42 19.45
C ARG A 185 7.37 -6.98 18.19
N THR A 186 8.20 -7.28 17.20
CA THR A 186 7.75 -7.96 15.98
C THR A 186 8.45 -9.30 15.81
N ASP A 187 7.79 -10.24 15.13
CA ASP A 187 8.44 -11.46 14.67
C ASP A 187 9.16 -11.22 13.32
N PRO A 188 9.95 -12.19 12.81
CA PRO A 188 10.64 -12.05 11.53
C PRO A 188 9.73 -11.88 10.31
N SER A 189 8.45 -12.25 10.44
CA SER A 189 7.45 -12.06 9.37
C SER A 189 6.83 -10.66 9.39
N GLY A 190 7.15 -9.85 10.41
CA GLY A 190 6.59 -8.51 10.61
C GLY A 190 5.25 -8.50 11.37
N ASN A 191 4.86 -9.62 12.00
CA ASN A 191 3.73 -9.58 12.91
C ASN A 191 4.08 -8.80 14.17
N LEU A 192 3.22 -7.85 14.55
CA LEU A 192 3.38 -7.07 15.76
C LEU A 192 2.79 -7.83 16.95
N LEU A 193 3.68 -8.38 17.78
CA LEU A 193 3.34 -9.27 18.89
C LEU A 193 3.03 -8.51 20.19
N ALA A 194 3.70 -7.38 20.39
CA ALA A 194 3.51 -6.52 21.57
C ALA A 194 3.67 -5.05 21.19
N ALA A 195 2.88 -4.20 21.82
CA ALA A 195 2.92 -2.75 21.67
C ALA A 195 2.24 -2.09 22.89
N PRO A 196 2.42 -0.78 23.12
CA PRO A 196 1.76 -0.04 24.16
C PRO A 196 0.23 -0.10 24.09
N VAL A 197 -0.44 0.12 25.21
CA VAL A 197 -1.91 0.20 25.28
C VAL A 197 -2.47 1.20 24.27
N GLY A 198 -3.52 0.80 23.57
CA GLY A 198 -4.17 1.58 22.51
C GLY A 198 -3.50 1.46 21.13
N ALA A 199 -2.37 0.75 21.01
CA ALA A 199 -1.78 0.46 19.71
C ALA A 199 -2.46 -0.74 19.03
N LEU A 200 -2.40 -0.77 17.70
CA LEU A 200 -2.86 -1.91 16.93
C LEU A 200 -1.83 -3.04 16.99
N LEU A 201 -2.30 -4.27 17.14
CA LEU A 201 -1.51 -5.50 17.15
C LEU A 201 -2.02 -6.45 16.06
N TRP A 202 -1.10 -7.18 15.40
CA TRP A 202 -1.45 -8.23 14.43
C TRP A 202 -0.53 -9.44 14.59
N PRO A 203 -0.72 -10.21 15.69
CA PRO A 203 0.26 -11.21 16.13
C PRO A 203 0.38 -12.44 15.22
N ARG A 204 -0.54 -12.64 14.29
CA ARG A 204 -0.57 -13.80 13.37
C ARG A 204 -1.19 -13.48 12.02
N LEU A 205 -1.07 -12.24 11.57
CA LEU A 205 -1.67 -11.83 10.29
C LEU A 205 -0.78 -12.20 9.11
N LEU A 206 0.53 -12.03 9.25
CA LEU A 206 1.49 -12.25 8.20
C LEU A 206 2.13 -13.64 8.31
N ARG A 207 2.37 -14.26 7.16
CA ARG A 207 3.07 -15.56 7.08
C ARG A 207 4.56 -15.35 6.88
N PRO A 208 5.40 -16.35 7.23
CA PRO A 208 6.85 -16.25 7.02
C PRO A 208 7.24 -16.04 5.55
N GLU A 209 6.42 -16.54 4.62
CA GLU A 209 6.67 -16.47 3.19
C GLU A 209 5.67 -15.50 2.56
N LEU A 210 6.14 -14.28 2.30
CA LEU A 210 5.34 -13.24 1.63
C LEU A 210 5.65 -13.25 0.14
N GLU A 211 5.16 -14.26 -0.56
CA GLU A 211 5.30 -14.39 -2.00
C GLU A 211 4.09 -13.81 -2.74
N LEU A 212 4.31 -13.34 -3.96
CA LEU A 212 3.26 -12.77 -4.81
C LEU A 212 2.07 -13.75 -4.96
N GLY A 213 0.87 -13.27 -4.72
CA GLY A 213 -0.37 -14.07 -4.73
C GLY A 213 -0.62 -14.83 -3.43
N GLY A 214 0.33 -14.87 -2.50
CA GLY A 214 0.17 -15.53 -1.20
C GLY A 214 -1.01 -14.95 -0.40
N ILE A 215 -1.81 -15.83 0.20
CA ILE A 215 -2.98 -15.45 1.00
C ILE A 215 -2.64 -15.57 2.48
N THR A 216 -3.08 -14.59 3.25
CA THR A 216 -2.93 -14.54 4.69
C THR A 216 -4.28 -14.25 5.37
N ALA A 217 -4.40 -14.62 6.63
CA ALA A 217 -5.56 -14.29 7.45
C ALA A 217 -5.15 -14.29 8.92
N GLY A 218 -5.74 -13.38 9.69
CA GLY A 218 -5.47 -13.26 11.10
C GLY A 218 -6.32 -12.20 11.77
N ASP A 219 -5.98 -11.91 13.01
CA ASP A 219 -6.67 -10.94 13.83
C ASP A 219 -5.85 -9.66 13.95
N LEU A 220 -6.55 -8.53 13.95
CA LEU A 220 -6.08 -7.22 14.37
C LEU A 220 -6.73 -6.90 15.71
N LEU A 221 -5.93 -6.53 16.68
CA LEU A 221 -6.35 -6.29 18.06
C LEU A 221 -5.95 -4.86 18.46
N VAL A 222 -6.63 -4.31 19.45
CA VAL A 222 -6.17 -3.09 20.12
C VAL A 222 -5.55 -3.49 21.47
N ALA A 223 -4.29 -3.15 21.67
CA ALA A 223 -3.58 -3.48 22.90
C ALA A 223 -4.29 -2.90 24.14
N GLY A 224 -4.58 -3.75 25.12
CA GLY A 224 -5.28 -3.38 26.35
C GLY A 224 -6.80 -3.34 26.25
N ASP A 225 -7.39 -3.55 25.06
CA ASP A 225 -8.84 -3.62 24.91
C ASP A 225 -9.26 -4.90 24.13
N PRO A 226 -9.62 -5.98 24.83
CA PRO A 226 -9.99 -7.25 24.21
C PRO A 226 -11.33 -7.20 23.44
N LEU A 227 -12.15 -6.17 23.65
CA LEU A 227 -13.42 -6.01 22.94
C LEU A 227 -13.24 -5.37 21.53
N LEU A 228 -12.08 -4.76 21.29
CA LEU A 228 -11.72 -4.16 20.01
C LEU A 228 -10.85 -5.14 19.21
N ARG A 229 -11.46 -5.82 18.27
CA ARG A 229 -10.80 -6.77 17.38
C ARG A 229 -11.33 -6.68 15.97
N ALA A 230 -10.50 -6.99 15.00
CA ALA A 230 -10.92 -7.17 13.62
C ALA A 230 -10.39 -8.50 13.09
N ARG A 231 -11.18 -9.15 12.24
CA ARG A 231 -10.73 -10.33 11.51
C ARG A 231 -10.39 -9.91 10.09
N LEU A 232 -9.15 -10.14 9.70
CA LEU A 232 -8.61 -9.73 8.42
C LEU A 232 -8.26 -10.93 7.55
N ARG A 233 -8.40 -10.73 6.25
CA ARG A 233 -7.79 -11.52 5.20
C ARG A 233 -6.90 -10.60 4.40
N GLY A 234 -5.83 -11.16 3.82
CA GLY A 234 -4.94 -10.40 2.98
C GLY A 234 -4.41 -11.23 1.82
N GLN A 235 -3.92 -10.52 0.82
CA GLN A 235 -3.22 -11.11 -0.32
C GLN A 235 -1.95 -10.32 -0.57
N VAL A 236 -0.85 -11.01 -0.79
CA VAL A 236 0.39 -10.39 -1.26
C VAL A 236 0.20 -10.03 -2.73
N VAL A 237 0.10 -8.74 -2.98
CA VAL A 237 -0.22 -8.21 -4.32
C VAL A 237 1.02 -7.70 -5.04
N ALA A 238 2.13 -7.53 -4.30
CA ALA A 238 3.38 -7.11 -4.88
C ALA A 238 4.56 -7.47 -3.99
N THR A 239 5.71 -7.72 -4.61
CA THR A 239 7.00 -7.90 -3.94
C THR A 239 8.10 -7.24 -4.75
N GLY A 240 9.13 -6.68 -4.09
CA GLY A 240 10.30 -6.14 -4.77
C GLY A 240 11.05 -5.08 -3.97
N PRO A 241 12.11 -4.51 -4.55
CA PRO A 241 12.93 -3.53 -3.87
C PRO A 241 12.19 -2.21 -3.65
N GLN A 242 12.31 -1.67 -2.45
CA GLN A 242 11.82 -0.35 -2.09
C GLN A 242 12.92 0.42 -1.37
N VAL A 243 13.07 1.71 -1.66
CA VAL A 243 14.01 2.60 -0.97
C VAL A 243 13.25 3.47 0.01
N VAL A 244 13.64 3.46 1.27
CA VAL A 244 13.08 4.33 2.32
C VAL A 244 14.23 4.91 3.13
N GLY A 245 14.26 6.23 3.30
CA GLY A 245 15.32 6.91 4.04
C GLY A 245 16.73 6.62 3.50
N GLY A 246 16.85 6.46 2.18
CA GLY A 246 18.13 6.15 1.52
C GLY A 246 18.58 4.69 1.63
N ARG A 247 17.75 3.80 2.19
CA ARG A 247 18.07 2.37 2.34
C ARG A 247 17.16 1.50 1.48
N ARG A 248 17.69 0.43 0.93
CA ARG A 248 16.97 -0.54 0.11
C ARG A 248 16.43 -1.66 0.98
N PHE A 249 15.14 -1.92 0.83
CA PHE A 249 14.38 -3.00 1.46
C PHE A 249 13.84 -3.96 0.39
N ASP A 250 13.65 -5.22 0.76
CA ASP A 250 12.93 -6.19 -0.06
C ASP A 250 11.47 -6.26 0.42
N ALA A 251 10.64 -5.38 -0.13
CA ALA A 251 9.30 -5.16 0.35
C ALA A 251 8.29 -6.17 -0.19
N ALA A 252 7.34 -6.56 0.65
CA ALA A 252 6.07 -7.17 0.25
C ALA A 252 4.92 -6.24 0.60
N VAL A 253 3.98 -6.10 -0.33
CA VAL A 253 2.72 -5.37 -0.13
C VAL A 253 1.60 -6.37 0.04
N VAL A 254 0.93 -6.31 1.18
CA VAL A 254 -0.22 -7.16 1.50
C VAL A 254 -1.45 -6.28 1.56
N GLU A 255 -2.38 -6.47 0.62
CA GLU A 255 -3.70 -5.84 0.67
C GLU A 255 -4.56 -6.55 1.72
N LEU A 256 -5.25 -5.78 2.56
CA LEU A 256 -6.01 -6.26 3.70
C LEU A 256 -7.47 -5.86 3.59
N PHE A 257 -8.36 -6.76 3.98
CA PHE A 257 -9.80 -6.51 4.06
C PHE A 257 -10.42 -7.39 5.13
N GLY A 258 -11.49 -6.91 5.74
CA GLY A 258 -12.21 -7.64 6.79
C GLY A 258 -13.18 -6.78 7.54
N ASP A 259 -13.52 -7.21 8.74
CA ASP A 259 -14.50 -6.57 9.59
C ASP A 259 -13.93 -6.32 10.98
N ALA A 260 -14.04 -5.07 11.42
CA ALA A 260 -13.73 -4.63 12.77
C ALA A 260 -14.97 -4.72 13.66
N GLN A 261 -14.81 -5.24 14.86
CA GLN A 261 -15.87 -5.43 15.84
C GLN A 261 -15.64 -4.58 17.08
N ARG A 262 -16.70 -3.93 17.53
CA ARG A 262 -16.77 -3.23 18.83
C ARG A 262 -18.07 -3.61 19.49
N GLY A 263 -18.02 -4.58 20.43
CA GLY A 263 -19.22 -5.22 20.98
C GLY A 263 -20.04 -5.86 19.85
N ASP A 264 -21.31 -5.47 19.73
CA ASP A 264 -22.22 -5.98 18.69
C ASP A 264 -22.13 -5.21 17.36
N ALA A 265 -21.41 -4.09 17.32
CA ALA A 265 -21.24 -3.31 16.10
C ALA A 265 -20.10 -3.86 15.25
N SER A 266 -20.37 -4.02 13.95
CA SER A 266 -19.38 -4.41 12.96
C SER A 266 -19.20 -3.31 11.92
N THR A 267 -17.95 -3.01 11.57
CA THR A 267 -17.60 -2.04 10.54
C THR A 267 -16.56 -2.63 9.60
N ARG A 268 -16.69 -2.30 8.31
CA ARG A 268 -15.71 -2.73 7.31
C ARG A 268 -14.34 -2.12 7.60
N LEU A 269 -13.31 -2.93 7.42
CA LEU A 269 -11.92 -2.53 7.49
C LEU A 269 -11.21 -2.95 6.20
N GLU A 270 -10.47 -2.02 5.63
CA GLU A 270 -9.66 -2.25 4.43
C GLU A 270 -8.35 -1.49 4.51
N GLY A 271 -7.36 -1.93 3.74
CA GLY A 271 -6.08 -1.23 3.68
C GLY A 271 -4.95 -2.07 3.12
N ALA A 272 -3.73 -1.68 3.47
CA ALA A 272 -2.53 -2.39 3.07
C ALA A 272 -1.44 -2.28 4.14
N ILE A 273 -0.60 -3.31 4.20
CA ILE A 273 0.63 -3.31 4.97
C ILE A 273 1.81 -3.59 4.05
N VAL A 274 2.90 -2.84 4.23
CA VAL A 274 4.16 -3.01 3.51
C VAL A 274 5.23 -3.40 4.50
N ILE A 275 5.83 -4.57 4.30
CA ILE A 275 6.82 -5.17 5.20
C ILE A 275 8.10 -5.46 4.42
N ASP A 276 9.24 -5.21 5.03
CA ASP A 276 10.51 -5.74 4.53
C ASP A 276 10.61 -7.25 4.80
N ARG A 277 10.71 -8.05 3.76
CA ARG A 277 10.74 -9.52 3.86
C ARG A 277 11.99 -10.06 4.56
N ALA A 278 13.07 -9.28 4.55
CA ALA A 278 14.33 -9.68 5.16
C ALA A 278 14.36 -9.50 6.68
N SER A 279 13.77 -8.40 7.17
CA SER A 279 13.82 -8.03 8.60
C SER A 279 12.47 -8.08 9.31
N GLY A 280 11.35 -8.21 8.58
CA GLY A 280 10.01 -8.06 9.14
C GLY A 280 9.68 -6.61 9.53
N LEU A 281 10.50 -5.63 9.10
CA LEU A 281 10.29 -4.24 9.46
C LEU A 281 9.08 -3.67 8.74
N LEU A 282 8.22 -2.99 9.50
CA LEU A 282 7.09 -2.26 8.94
C LEU A 282 7.60 -1.02 8.19
N LEU A 283 7.37 -0.98 6.88
CA LEU A 283 7.67 0.19 6.05
C LEU A 283 6.45 1.11 5.95
N ARG A 284 5.25 0.52 5.84
CA ARG A 284 4.00 1.26 5.77
C ARG A 284 2.82 0.43 6.26
N LEU A 285 1.87 1.09 6.90
CA LEU A 285 0.55 0.58 7.24
C LEU A 285 -0.49 1.63 6.85
N ASP A 286 -1.50 1.24 6.10
CA ASP A 286 -2.65 2.08 5.78
C ASP A 286 -3.90 1.28 6.06
N LEU A 287 -4.57 1.56 7.17
CA LEU A 287 -5.81 0.91 7.57
C LEU A 287 -6.91 1.95 7.68
N ARG A 288 -8.08 1.63 7.13
CA ARG A 288 -9.27 2.48 7.08
C ARG A 288 -10.47 1.72 7.59
N SER A 289 -11.16 2.33 8.52
CA SER A 289 -12.43 1.86 9.07
C SER A 289 -13.27 3.06 9.46
N ALA A 290 -14.59 2.90 9.50
CA ALA A 290 -15.48 3.89 10.12
C ALA A 290 -15.25 3.98 11.64
N ASP A 291 -14.72 2.91 12.27
CA ASP A 291 -14.27 2.96 13.65
C ASP A 291 -12.83 3.51 13.73
N PRO A 292 -12.60 4.68 14.34
CA PRO A 292 -11.29 5.31 14.40
C PRO A 292 -10.24 4.50 15.19
N ALA A 293 -10.65 3.56 16.04
CA ALA A 293 -9.72 2.68 16.75
C ALA A 293 -8.94 1.78 15.79
N PHE A 294 -9.53 1.46 14.64
CA PHE A 294 -8.93 0.63 13.60
C PHE A 294 -8.39 1.44 12.41
N SER A 295 -8.42 2.77 12.48
CA SER A 295 -7.87 3.63 11.43
C SER A 295 -6.48 4.12 11.81
N LEU A 296 -5.48 3.77 10.99
CA LEU A 296 -4.09 4.20 11.17
C LEU A 296 -3.38 4.22 9.83
N GLN A 297 -2.78 5.34 9.53
CA GLN A 297 -1.76 5.46 8.48
C GLN A 297 -0.43 5.65 9.19
N ARG A 298 0.50 4.73 9.00
CA ARG A 298 1.87 4.80 9.50
C ARG A 298 2.84 4.58 8.36
N ARG A 299 3.84 5.42 8.24
CA ARG A 299 4.90 5.24 7.25
C ARG A 299 6.28 5.52 7.84
N LEU A 300 7.25 4.72 7.47
CA LEU A 300 8.64 4.98 7.78
C LEU A 300 9.12 6.14 6.91
N LEU A 301 9.56 7.24 7.53
CA LEU A 301 10.09 8.41 6.83
C LEU A 301 11.59 8.31 6.59
N ARG A 302 12.32 7.99 7.67
CA ARG A 302 13.79 7.97 7.68
C ARG A 302 14.31 7.05 8.78
N ILE A 303 15.56 6.67 8.62
CA ILE A 303 16.31 5.90 9.61
C ILE A 303 17.51 6.76 10.03
N GLU A 304 17.56 7.08 11.30
CA GLU A 304 18.64 7.85 11.89
C GLU A 304 19.67 6.90 12.48
N PRO A 305 20.99 7.17 12.31
CA PRO A 305 22.01 6.31 12.88
C PRO A 305 21.91 6.25 14.41
N ALA A 306 22.43 5.19 14.99
CA ALA A 306 22.58 5.08 16.43
C ALA A 306 23.29 6.34 16.97
N GLY A 307 22.64 7.02 17.91
CA GLY A 307 23.24 8.22 18.51
C GLY A 307 24.56 7.85 19.14
N VAL A 308 25.64 8.50 18.72
CA VAL A 308 26.90 8.46 19.45
C VAL A 308 26.58 9.16 20.78
N THR A 309 26.38 8.40 21.83
CA THR A 309 26.36 8.93 23.19
C THR A 309 27.73 9.57 23.41
N ARG A 310 27.79 10.90 23.32
CA ARG A 310 28.94 11.69 23.73
C ARG A 310 29.02 11.74 25.24
#